data_16026213fc7efe7c83c225e42544e126
#
_entry.id   16026213fc7efe7c83c225e42544e126
#
_cell.length_a   1.000
_cell.length_b   1.000
_cell.length_c   1.000
_cell.angle_alpha   90.00
_cell.angle_beta   90.00
_cell.angle_gamma   90.00
#
_symmetry.space_group_name_H-M   'P 1'
#
loop_
_entity.id
_entity.type
_entity.pdbx_description
1 polymer ?
#
loop_
_entity_poly.entity_id
_entity_poly.type
_entity_poly.pdbx_seq_one_letter_code
_entity_poly.pdbx_strand_id
1 'polypeptide(L)'
;MKNNLIMKTIENVFVLENTMKKKDKIHTNKWDKYLDDYNNYVKEYKKHYKNSQNGDEVSLTLYPYMREKWENIKERIIKGYYKKCLTKKQVKRVIKINMKIVKACLN
;
A
#
# COMPACT_ATOMS: atom_id res chain seq x y z
N MET A 1 0.86 16.96 -8.46
CA MET A 1 1.17 16.04 -7.37
C MET A 1 0.59 14.67 -7.65
N LYS A 2 1.36 13.66 -7.34
CA LYS A 2 0.91 12.29 -7.52
C LYS A 2 -0.39 12.00 -6.79
N ASN A 3 -0.57 12.62 -5.64
CA ASN A 3 -1.72 12.34 -4.79
C ASN A 3 -3.04 12.68 -5.44
N ASN A 4 -3.07 13.69 -6.31
CA ASN A 4 -4.32 14.11 -6.93
C ASN A 4 -4.87 13.06 -7.88
N LEU A 5 -3.98 12.46 -8.69
CA LEU A 5 -4.40 11.39 -9.60
C LEU A 5 -4.90 10.18 -8.83
N ILE A 6 -4.19 9.83 -7.78
CA ILE A 6 -4.56 8.67 -6.98
C ILE A 6 -5.86 8.94 -6.24
N MET A 7 -6.07 10.18 -5.83
CA MET A 7 -7.31 10.56 -5.19
C MET A 7 -8.52 10.29 -6.08
N LYS A 8 -8.42 10.67 -7.35
CA LYS A 8 -9.52 10.43 -8.27
C LYS A 8 -9.79 8.95 -8.42
N THR A 9 -8.73 8.16 -8.55
CA THR A 9 -8.87 6.72 -8.67
C THR A 9 -9.54 6.13 -7.45
N ILE A 10 -9.13 6.58 -6.27
CA ILE A 10 -9.68 6.07 -5.02
C ILE A 10 -11.12 6.51 -4.85
N GLU A 11 -11.45 7.72 -5.24
CA GLU A 11 -12.82 8.17 -5.15
C GLU A 11 -13.75 7.35 -6.02
N ASN A 12 -13.29 6.97 -7.21
CA ASN A 12 -14.06 6.09 -8.06
C ASN A 12 -14.27 4.74 -7.41
N VAL A 13 -13.22 4.20 -6.82
CA VAL A 13 -13.31 2.94 -6.10
C VAL A 13 -14.25 3.07 -4.92
N PHE A 14 -14.14 4.17 -4.18
CA PHE A 14 -14.98 4.41 -3.02
C PHE A 14 -16.45 4.47 -3.40
N VAL A 15 -16.76 5.13 -4.50
CA VAL A 15 -18.15 5.21 -4.96
C VAL A 15 -18.68 3.82 -5.28
N LEU A 16 -17.89 3.01 -5.97
CA LEU A 16 -18.28 1.64 -6.27
C LEU A 16 -18.50 0.84 -5.01
N GLU A 17 -17.58 0.95 -4.06
CA GLU A 17 -17.72 0.24 -2.80
C GLU A 17 -18.95 0.70 -2.05
N ASN A 18 -19.21 1.99 -2.09
CA ASN A 18 -20.35 2.55 -1.39
C ASN A 18 -21.67 2.06 -1.95
N THR A 19 -21.77 1.90 -3.27
CA THR A 19 -22.96 1.37 -3.90
C THR A 19 -23.12 -0.12 -3.60
N MET A 20 -22.05 -0.78 -3.27
CA MET A 20 -22.04 -2.22 -3.00
C MET A 20 -21.97 -2.53 -1.52
N LYS A 21 -22.21 -1.55 -0.67
CA LYS A 21 -21.96 -1.77 0.74
C LYS A 21 -22.89 -2.77 1.41
N LYS A 22 -23.95 -3.17 0.75
CA LYS A 22 -24.77 -4.27 1.25
C LYS A 22 -23.99 -5.57 1.28
N LYS A 23 -22.85 -5.60 0.55
CA LYS A 23 -21.97 -6.75 0.50
C LYS A 23 -20.70 -6.37 1.22
N ASP A 24 -20.80 -6.22 2.53
CA ASP A 24 -19.70 -5.77 3.35
C ASP A 24 -18.46 -6.65 3.18
N LYS A 25 -18.65 -7.95 2.98
CA LYS A 25 -17.54 -8.85 2.80
C LYS A 25 -16.71 -8.49 1.58
N ILE A 26 -17.38 -8.15 0.48
CA ILE A 26 -16.66 -7.80 -0.75
C ILE A 26 -15.88 -6.53 -0.54
N HIS A 27 -16.48 -5.55 0.12
CA HIS A 27 -15.82 -4.30 0.44
C HIS A 27 -14.58 -4.55 1.29
N THR A 28 -14.74 -5.33 2.35
CA THR A 28 -13.65 -5.64 3.27
C THR A 28 -12.55 -6.41 2.55
N ASN A 29 -12.93 -7.39 1.73
CA ASN A 29 -11.95 -8.21 1.02
C ASN A 29 -11.11 -7.38 0.06
N LYS A 30 -11.72 -6.38 -0.56
CA LYS A 30 -10.98 -5.53 -1.48
C LYS A 30 -9.86 -4.78 -0.77
N TRP A 31 -10.16 -4.22 0.39
CA TRP A 31 -9.15 -3.50 1.15
C TRP A 31 -8.11 -4.43 1.74
N ASP A 32 -8.52 -5.64 2.13
CA ASP A 32 -7.58 -6.65 2.57
C ASP A 32 -6.60 -7.01 1.46
N LYS A 33 -7.10 -7.11 0.24
CA LYS A 33 -6.23 -7.41 -0.90
C LYS A 33 -5.24 -6.29 -1.14
N TYR A 34 -5.68 -5.05 -1.06
CA TYR A 34 -4.78 -3.91 -1.17
C TYR A 34 -3.69 -3.98 -0.10
N LEU A 35 -4.07 -4.35 1.11
CA LEU A 35 -3.12 -4.46 2.20
C LEU A 35 -2.14 -5.61 1.99
N ASP A 36 -2.62 -6.72 1.45
CA ASP A 36 -1.73 -7.82 1.11
C ASP A 36 -0.71 -7.40 0.07
N ASP A 37 -1.16 -6.72 -0.97
CA ASP A 37 -0.27 -6.24 -2.03
C ASP A 37 0.73 -5.23 -1.48
N TYR A 38 0.26 -4.31 -0.65
CA TYR A 38 1.10 -3.31 -0.02
C TYR A 38 2.20 -3.98 0.79
N ASN A 39 1.81 -4.95 1.61
CA ASN A 39 2.77 -5.66 2.45
C ASN A 39 3.80 -6.41 1.59
N ASN A 40 3.35 -7.03 0.51
CA ASN A 40 4.25 -7.76 -0.38
C ASN A 40 5.25 -6.85 -1.05
N TYR A 41 4.80 -5.69 -1.57
CA TYR A 41 5.71 -4.76 -2.22
C TYR A 41 6.67 -4.14 -1.23
N VAL A 42 6.24 -3.85 -0.02
CA VAL A 42 7.13 -3.34 1.02
C VAL A 42 8.19 -4.38 1.36
N LYS A 43 7.77 -5.62 1.48
CA LYS A 43 8.67 -6.71 1.79
C LYS A 43 9.74 -6.88 0.72
N GLU A 44 9.33 -6.86 -0.55
CA GLU A 44 10.27 -6.96 -1.67
C GLU A 44 11.17 -5.74 -1.75
N TYR A 45 10.63 -4.57 -1.49
CA TYR A 45 11.42 -3.35 -1.45
C TYR A 45 12.53 -3.44 -0.40
N LYS A 46 12.19 -3.87 0.81
CA LYS A 46 13.17 -4.01 1.89
C LYS A 46 14.28 -4.97 1.48
N LYS A 47 13.89 -6.09 0.92
CA LYS A 47 14.83 -7.12 0.51
C LYS A 47 15.80 -6.57 -0.54
N HIS A 48 15.28 -5.96 -1.57
CA HIS A 48 16.13 -5.47 -2.67
C HIS A 48 16.91 -4.24 -2.27
N TYR A 49 16.36 -3.40 -1.42
CA TYR A 49 17.09 -2.25 -0.90
C TYR A 49 18.34 -2.73 -0.17
N LYS A 50 18.16 -3.69 0.73
CA LYS A 50 19.27 -4.23 1.49
C LYS A 50 20.31 -4.90 0.58
N ASN A 51 19.85 -5.69 -0.37
CA ASN A 51 20.76 -6.35 -1.30
C ASN A 51 21.52 -5.36 -2.16
N SER A 52 20.88 -4.26 -2.56
CA SER A 52 21.54 -3.24 -3.37
C SER A 52 22.65 -2.56 -2.58
N GLN A 53 22.47 -2.41 -1.27
CA GLN A 53 23.53 -1.85 -0.42
C GLN A 53 24.75 -2.75 -0.38
N ASN A 54 24.57 -4.03 -0.64
CA ASN A 54 25.67 -4.99 -0.69
C ASN A 54 26.21 -5.21 -2.11
N GLY A 55 25.78 -4.38 -3.05
CA GLY A 55 26.33 -4.43 -4.40
C GLY A 55 25.58 -5.28 -5.39
N ASP A 56 24.39 -5.78 -5.04
CA ASP A 56 23.60 -6.59 -5.96
C ASP A 56 22.97 -5.68 -7.03
N GLU A 57 23.42 -5.86 -8.27
CA GLU A 57 23.00 -5.00 -9.36
C GLU A 57 21.53 -5.19 -9.73
N VAL A 58 21.04 -6.42 -9.64
CA VAL A 58 19.64 -6.68 -9.94
C VAL A 58 18.76 -5.98 -8.91
N SER A 59 19.13 -6.06 -7.65
CA SER A 59 18.40 -5.40 -6.59
C SER A 59 18.45 -3.89 -6.71
N LEU A 60 19.57 -3.37 -7.19
CA LEU A 60 19.71 -1.93 -7.42
C LEU A 60 18.68 -1.43 -8.41
N THR A 61 18.31 -2.24 -9.38
CA THR A 61 17.28 -1.91 -10.35
C THR A 61 15.88 -2.14 -9.78
N LEU A 62 15.71 -3.17 -8.98
CA LEU A 62 14.38 -3.60 -8.56
C LEU A 62 13.83 -2.82 -7.38
N TYR A 63 14.70 -2.34 -6.46
CA TYR A 63 14.13 -1.71 -5.28
C TYR A 63 13.40 -0.40 -5.59
N PRO A 64 13.84 0.44 -6.54
CA PRO A 64 13.05 1.63 -6.88
C PRO A 64 11.70 1.27 -7.51
N TYR A 65 11.66 0.19 -8.28
CA TYR A 65 10.42 -0.28 -8.86
C TYR A 65 9.44 -0.73 -7.77
N MET A 66 9.94 -1.47 -6.80
CA MET A 66 9.11 -1.92 -5.69
C MET A 66 8.63 -0.74 -4.85
N ARG A 67 9.49 0.27 -4.70
CA ARG A 67 9.10 1.48 -3.99
C ARG A 67 7.93 2.17 -4.68
N GLU A 68 8.01 2.30 -5.98
CA GLU A 68 6.92 2.93 -6.73
C GLU A 68 5.62 2.16 -6.55
N LYS A 69 5.71 0.83 -6.57
CA LYS A 69 4.54 -0.01 -6.42
C LYS A 69 3.89 0.16 -5.05
N TRP A 70 4.69 0.07 -3.97
CA TRP A 70 4.07 0.17 -2.66
C TRP A 70 3.63 1.61 -2.36
N GLU A 71 4.29 2.61 -2.92
CA GLU A 71 3.85 3.99 -2.72
C GLU A 71 2.50 4.23 -3.38
N ASN A 72 2.29 3.68 -4.55
CA ASN A 72 1.00 3.82 -5.23
C ASN A 72 -0.13 3.20 -4.43
N ILE A 73 0.10 2.01 -3.91
CA ILE A 73 -0.91 1.33 -3.11
C ILE A 73 -1.13 2.07 -1.79
N LYS A 74 -0.05 2.55 -1.19
CA LYS A 74 -0.14 3.29 0.06
C LYS A 74 -1.05 4.51 -0.08
N GLU A 75 -0.93 5.23 -1.18
CA GLU A 75 -1.76 6.41 -1.38
C GLU A 75 -3.23 6.04 -1.49
N ARG A 76 -3.52 4.92 -2.15
CA ARG A 76 -4.90 4.44 -2.24
C ARG A 76 -5.44 4.10 -0.85
N ILE A 77 -4.63 3.43 -0.06
CA ILE A 77 -5.04 3.01 1.28
C ILE A 77 -5.27 4.22 2.16
N ILE A 78 -4.40 5.22 2.08
CA ILE A 78 -4.56 6.44 2.86
C ILE A 78 -5.86 7.15 2.50
N LYS A 79 -6.17 7.20 1.21
CA LYS A 79 -7.43 7.79 0.78
C LYS A 79 -8.62 7.04 1.34
N GLY A 80 -8.55 5.72 1.28
CA GLY A 80 -9.62 4.90 1.85
C GLY A 80 -9.77 5.14 3.34
N TYR A 81 -8.66 5.33 4.03
CA TYR A 81 -8.69 5.63 5.44
C TYR A 81 -9.46 6.93 5.72
N TYR A 82 -9.12 7.99 4.99
CA TYR A 82 -9.79 9.28 5.19
C TYR A 82 -11.26 9.23 4.84
N LYS A 83 -11.65 8.34 3.94
CA LYS A 83 -13.05 8.16 3.59
C LYS A 83 -13.73 7.11 4.47
N LYS A 84 -13.04 6.65 5.48
CA LYS A 84 -13.55 5.71 6.47
C LYS A 84 -13.97 4.38 5.86
N CYS A 85 -13.24 3.95 4.84
CA CYS A 85 -13.50 2.68 4.18
C CYS A 85 -12.84 1.51 4.87
N LEU A 86 -11.86 1.77 5.73
CA LEU A 86 -11.08 0.72 6.38
C LEU A 86 -11.60 0.44 7.78
N THR A 87 -11.56 -0.82 8.18
CA THR A 87 -11.87 -1.20 9.55
C THR A 87 -10.70 -0.85 10.46
N LYS A 88 -10.96 -0.83 11.77
CA LYS A 88 -9.89 -0.59 12.75
C LYS A 88 -8.77 -1.60 12.59
N LYS A 89 -9.13 -2.85 12.33
CA LYS A 89 -8.15 -3.91 12.14
C LYS A 89 -7.27 -3.62 10.93
N GLN A 90 -7.88 -3.17 9.85
CA GLN A 90 -7.14 -2.82 8.64
C GLN A 90 -6.23 -1.63 8.88
N VAL A 91 -6.69 -0.63 9.61
CA VAL A 91 -5.86 0.52 9.94
C VAL A 91 -4.63 0.09 10.75
N LYS A 92 -4.82 -0.78 11.73
CA LYS A 92 -3.69 -1.29 12.50
C LYS A 92 -2.69 -2.00 11.61
N ARG A 93 -3.20 -2.73 10.62
CA ARG A 93 -2.33 -3.43 9.69
C ARG A 93 -1.51 -2.46 8.85
N VAL A 94 -2.14 -1.38 8.40
CA VAL A 94 -1.43 -0.33 7.64
C VAL A 94 -0.28 0.23 8.48
N ILE A 95 -0.54 0.51 9.73
CA ILE A 95 0.47 1.06 10.62
C ILE A 95 1.65 0.11 10.75
N LYS A 96 1.37 -1.18 10.92
CA LYS A 96 2.44 -2.17 11.02
C LYS A 96 3.30 -2.22 9.76
N ILE A 97 2.66 -2.15 8.61
CA ILE A 97 3.40 -2.18 7.34
C ILE A 97 4.25 -0.92 7.20
N ASN A 98 3.68 0.24 7.54
CA ASN A 98 4.43 1.49 7.50
C ASN A 98 5.66 1.44 8.41
N MET A 99 5.55 0.81 9.55
CA MET A 99 6.69 0.67 10.45
C MET A 99 7.81 -0.12 9.82
N LYS A 100 7.48 -1.11 9.00
CA LYS A 100 8.51 -1.88 8.29
C LYS A 100 9.30 -0.99 7.35
N ILE A 101 8.62 -0.06 6.68
CA ILE A 101 9.27 0.88 5.77
C ILE A 101 10.22 1.78 6.55
N VAL A 102 9.74 2.35 7.63
CA VAL A 102 10.54 3.26 8.46
C VAL A 102 11.81 2.55 8.94
N LYS A 103 11.67 1.34 9.44
CA LYS A 103 12.82 0.59 9.92
C LYS A 103 13.82 0.30 8.81
N ALA A 104 13.33 -0.02 7.62
CA ALA A 104 14.22 -0.29 6.50
C ALA A 104 15.01 0.95 6.10
N CYS A 105 14.35 2.12 6.13
CA CYS A 105 15.00 3.36 5.72
C CYS A 105 15.97 3.88 6.76
N LEU A 106 15.74 3.59 8.03
CA LEU A 106 16.61 4.05 9.10
C LEU A 106 17.83 3.19 9.30
N ASN A 107 17.80 1.96 8.83
CA ASN A 107 18.94 1.06 8.93
C ASN A 107 19.81 1.18 7.69
#